data_cf280fa8e13d26ebe8772e798f4d9de6
#
_entry.id   cf280fa8e13d26ebe8772e798f4d9de6
#
_cell.length_a   1.000
_cell.length_b   1.000
_cell.length_c   1.000
_cell.angle_alpha   90.00
_cell.angle_beta   90.00
_cell.angle_gamma   90.00
#
_symmetry.space_group_name_H-M   'P 1'
#
loop_
_entity.id
_entity.type
_entity.pdbx_description
1 polymer ?
#
loop_
_entity_poly.entity_id
_entity_poly.type
_entity_poly.pdbx_seq_one_letter_code
_entity_poly.pdbx_strand_id
1 'polypeptide(L)'
;EKAYKAAKASYKPFNNDWGSDQYADLESLYAPIAQNKGGGPYGDTDVEDEFYWAACELYIATGDASYKTDLEGYTAGAGAYGVDTALYGGENNGTRSSFTWGTLASLGTFSLCVNAKDMQEKGLLSADEVSTIQKNVKQAADYFIDLENNSDFGIPYVGHDYNADVWSVAD
;
A
#
# COMPACT_ATOMS: atom_id res chain seq x y z
N GLU A 1 -14.26 -1.93 -12.17
CA GLU A 1 -13.87 -3.06 -13.03
C GLU A 1 -13.26 -2.61 -14.36
N LYS A 2 -13.96 -1.79 -15.18
CA LYS A 2 -13.46 -1.36 -16.50
C LYS A 2 -12.13 -0.61 -16.39
N ALA A 3 -12.00 0.31 -15.45
CA ALA A 3 -10.78 1.08 -15.23
C ALA A 3 -9.61 0.16 -14.81
N TYR A 4 -9.84 -0.77 -13.90
CA TYR A 4 -8.84 -1.75 -13.48
C TYR A 4 -8.32 -2.59 -14.65
N LYS A 5 -9.24 -3.14 -15.46
CA LYS A 5 -8.88 -3.95 -16.62
C LYS A 5 -8.12 -3.15 -17.68
N ALA A 6 -8.51 -1.90 -17.90
CA ALA A 6 -7.82 -0.99 -18.81
C ALA A 6 -6.42 -0.63 -18.31
N ALA A 7 -6.29 -0.29 -17.03
CA ALA A 7 -5.01 0.00 -16.40
C ALA A 7 -4.07 -1.19 -16.51
N LYS A 8 -4.54 -2.39 -16.13
CA LYS A 8 -3.75 -3.62 -16.18
C LYS A 8 -3.28 -3.97 -17.61
N ALA A 9 -4.12 -3.73 -18.61
CA ALA A 9 -3.79 -3.99 -20.03
C ALA A 9 -2.79 -2.99 -20.60
N SER A 10 -2.75 -1.76 -20.10
CA SER A 10 -1.89 -0.68 -20.58
C SER A 10 -0.72 -0.38 -19.63
N TYR A 11 -0.62 -1.08 -18.51
CA TYR A 11 0.44 -0.86 -17.55
C TYR A 11 1.81 -1.06 -18.18
N LYS A 12 2.61 -0.01 -18.08
CA LYS A 12 4.03 -0.05 -18.37
C LYS A 12 4.74 0.42 -17.13
N PRO A 13 5.73 -0.34 -16.61
CA PRO A 13 6.53 0.11 -15.49
C PRO A 13 7.08 1.50 -15.79
N PHE A 14 6.85 2.44 -14.90
CA PHE A 14 7.49 3.74 -15.02
C PHE A 14 9.00 3.54 -14.89
N ASN A 15 9.72 3.97 -15.89
CA ASN A 15 11.16 4.07 -15.78
C ASN A 15 11.48 5.25 -14.86
N ASN A 16 12.28 5.03 -13.82
CA ASN A 16 12.78 6.04 -12.88
C ASN A 16 13.68 7.11 -13.52
N ASP A 17 13.69 7.18 -14.83
CA ASP A 17 14.50 8.13 -15.57
C ASP A 17 13.75 9.46 -15.66
N TRP A 18 14.05 10.35 -14.72
CA TRP A 18 13.54 11.72 -14.63
C TRP A 18 13.76 12.54 -15.90
N GLY A 19 14.48 12.03 -16.85
CA GLY A 19 14.72 12.63 -18.16
C GLY A 19 14.07 11.90 -19.32
N SER A 20 13.22 10.89 -19.06
CA SER A 20 12.57 10.16 -20.12
C SER A 20 11.38 10.94 -20.69
N ASP A 21 11.13 10.77 -22.01
CA ASP A 21 9.98 11.37 -22.69
C ASP A 21 8.63 10.94 -22.03
N GLN A 22 8.59 9.80 -21.38
CA GLN A 22 7.44 9.27 -20.66
C GLN A 22 7.10 10.09 -19.42
N TYR A 23 8.10 10.63 -18.74
CA TYR A 23 7.94 11.50 -17.59
C TYR A 23 7.46 12.89 -17.99
N ALA A 24 8.00 13.40 -19.08
CA ALA A 24 7.58 14.69 -19.63
C ALA A 24 6.09 14.70 -20.05
N ASP A 25 5.57 13.59 -20.54
CA ASP A 25 4.16 13.45 -20.90
C ASP A 25 3.26 13.45 -19.65
N LEU A 26 3.65 12.79 -18.58
CA LEU A 26 2.92 12.82 -17.29
C LEU A 26 2.99 14.18 -16.64
N GLU A 27 4.14 14.82 -16.62
CA GLU A 27 4.34 16.16 -16.09
C GLU A 27 3.45 17.18 -16.83
N SER A 28 3.29 17.02 -18.13
CA SER A 28 2.41 17.87 -18.93
C SER A 28 0.92 17.69 -18.63
N LEU A 29 0.52 16.49 -18.18
CA LEU A 29 -0.85 16.13 -17.86
C LEU A 29 -1.26 16.53 -16.44
N TYR A 30 -0.36 16.39 -15.46
CA TYR A 30 -0.75 16.46 -14.06
C TYR A 30 -0.32 17.71 -13.31
N ALA A 31 0.50 18.54 -13.81
CA ALA A 31 0.90 19.83 -13.25
C ALA A 31 2.38 20.10 -13.55
N PRO A 32 2.66 20.76 -14.62
CA PRO A 32 4.04 21.11 -14.97
C PRO A 32 4.66 21.95 -13.87
N ILE A 33 5.65 21.40 -13.18
CA ILE A 33 6.44 22.08 -12.13
C ILE A 33 7.01 23.39 -12.67
N ALA A 34 7.42 23.39 -13.95
CA ALA A 34 7.93 24.57 -14.64
C ALA A 34 6.95 25.76 -14.71
N GLN A 35 5.69 25.55 -14.41
CA GLN A 35 4.66 26.59 -14.39
C GLN A 35 4.16 26.95 -12.99
N ASN A 36 4.78 26.43 -11.93
CA ASN A 36 4.32 26.55 -10.55
C ASN A 36 2.83 26.20 -10.37
N LYS A 37 2.34 25.23 -11.14
CA LYS A 37 0.97 24.75 -11.09
C LYS A 37 0.95 23.34 -10.52
N GLY A 38 0.38 23.17 -9.34
CA GLY A 38 0.20 21.88 -8.68
C GLY A 38 1.45 21.37 -7.96
N GLY A 39 1.33 20.18 -7.35
CA GLY A 39 2.34 19.57 -6.51
C GLY A 39 3.43 18.78 -7.25
N GLY A 40 3.41 18.76 -8.58
CA GLY A 40 4.28 17.91 -9.38
C GLY A 40 3.84 16.45 -9.45
N PRO A 41 4.47 15.63 -10.28
CA PRO A 41 4.24 14.19 -10.29
C PRO A 41 4.78 13.61 -8.99
N TYR A 42 3.96 12.88 -8.28
CA TYR A 42 4.43 12.04 -7.19
C TYR A 42 5.16 10.86 -7.83
N GLY A 43 6.46 10.79 -7.63
CA GLY A 43 7.37 9.89 -8.34
C GLY A 43 7.29 8.44 -7.87
N ASP A 44 6.11 7.91 -7.70
CA ASP A 44 5.93 6.50 -7.46
C ASP A 44 6.18 5.71 -8.75
N THR A 45 7.06 4.75 -8.66
CA THR A 45 7.55 3.95 -9.78
C THR A 45 7.09 2.51 -9.72
N ASP A 46 6.49 2.12 -8.60
CA ASP A 46 5.88 0.81 -8.40
C ASP A 46 4.39 1.02 -8.12
N VAL A 47 3.55 0.47 -8.97
CA VAL A 47 2.09 0.51 -8.83
C VAL A 47 1.51 -0.91 -8.67
N GLU A 48 2.33 -1.89 -8.36
CA GLU A 48 1.84 -3.26 -8.13
C GLU A 48 1.01 -3.35 -6.85
N ASP A 49 1.31 -2.53 -5.88
CA ASP A 49 0.59 -2.43 -4.62
C ASP A 49 -0.79 -1.76 -4.78
N GLU A 50 -0.94 -0.77 -5.68
CA GLU A 50 -2.25 -0.23 -6.04
C GLU A 50 -3.10 -1.28 -6.77
N PHE A 51 -2.49 -2.07 -7.64
CA PHE A 51 -3.18 -3.18 -8.28
C PHE A 51 -3.61 -4.24 -7.27
N TYR A 52 -2.76 -4.55 -6.30
CA TYR A 52 -3.11 -5.45 -5.21
C TYR A 52 -4.29 -4.93 -4.40
N TRP A 53 -4.22 -3.69 -3.93
CA TRP A 53 -5.33 -3.09 -3.17
C TRP A 53 -6.60 -3.03 -4.00
N ALA A 54 -6.53 -2.57 -5.24
CA ALA A 54 -7.69 -2.53 -6.13
C ALA A 54 -8.28 -3.93 -6.40
N ALA A 55 -7.45 -4.96 -6.53
CA ALA A 55 -7.90 -6.36 -6.66
C ALA A 55 -8.62 -6.84 -5.39
N CYS A 56 -8.12 -6.50 -4.20
CA CYS A 56 -8.77 -6.80 -2.93
C CYS A 56 -10.17 -6.18 -2.88
N GLU A 57 -10.30 -4.89 -3.17
CA GLU A 57 -11.58 -4.18 -3.16
C GLU A 57 -12.57 -4.76 -4.19
N LEU A 58 -12.09 -5.06 -5.39
CA LEU A 58 -12.92 -5.65 -6.44
C LEU A 58 -13.36 -7.07 -6.08
N TYR A 59 -12.49 -7.86 -5.44
CA TYR A 59 -12.84 -9.20 -4.97
C TYR A 59 -13.91 -9.15 -3.86
N ILE A 60 -13.75 -8.25 -2.89
CA ILE A 60 -14.76 -8.02 -1.84
C ILE A 60 -16.11 -7.64 -2.47
N ALA A 61 -16.10 -6.73 -3.43
CA ALA A 61 -17.31 -6.20 -4.04
C ALA A 61 -18.03 -7.17 -4.98
N THR A 62 -17.29 -8.03 -5.68
CA THR A 62 -17.83 -8.83 -6.78
C THR A 62 -17.81 -10.34 -6.54
N GLY A 63 -16.87 -10.84 -5.74
CA GLY A 63 -16.60 -12.27 -5.59
C GLY A 63 -16.00 -12.92 -6.84
N ASP A 64 -15.58 -12.16 -7.85
CA ASP A 64 -15.00 -12.69 -9.08
C ASP A 64 -13.60 -13.27 -8.81
N ALA A 65 -13.43 -14.55 -9.08
CA ALA A 65 -12.21 -15.31 -8.84
C ALA A 65 -10.99 -14.76 -9.61
N SER A 66 -11.19 -14.00 -10.69
CA SER A 66 -10.08 -13.36 -11.40
C SER A 66 -9.36 -12.34 -10.54
N TYR A 67 -10.09 -11.59 -9.71
CA TYR A 67 -9.46 -10.65 -8.77
C TYR A 67 -8.76 -11.37 -7.62
N LYS A 68 -9.28 -12.53 -7.20
CA LYS A 68 -8.57 -13.38 -6.24
C LYS A 68 -7.21 -13.83 -6.80
N THR A 69 -7.19 -14.28 -8.04
CA THR A 69 -5.94 -14.66 -8.72
C THR A 69 -4.97 -13.50 -8.79
N ASP A 70 -5.46 -12.30 -9.08
CA ASP A 70 -4.63 -11.10 -9.17
C ASP A 70 -4.03 -10.71 -7.81
N LEU A 71 -4.82 -10.69 -6.75
CA LEU A 71 -4.32 -10.35 -5.40
C LEU A 71 -3.35 -11.40 -4.85
N GLU A 72 -3.60 -12.69 -5.11
CA GLU A 72 -2.70 -13.78 -4.69
C GLU A 72 -1.38 -13.80 -5.48
N GLY A 73 -1.36 -13.17 -6.64
CA GLY A 73 -0.15 -12.97 -7.44
C GLY A 73 0.80 -11.88 -6.91
N TYR A 74 0.37 -11.08 -5.96
CA TYR A 74 1.22 -10.03 -5.37
C TYR A 74 2.30 -10.62 -4.47
N THR A 75 3.56 -10.30 -4.75
CA THR A 75 4.72 -10.88 -4.05
C THR A 75 5.69 -9.85 -3.48
N ALA A 76 5.50 -8.56 -3.74
CA ALA A 76 6.33 -7.50 -3.19
C ALA A 76 6.02 -7.22 -1.71
N GLY A 77 6.89 -6.53 -1.01
CA GLY A 77 6.72 -6.20 0.41
C GLY A 77 6.42 -7.43 1.27
N ALA A 78 5.38 -7.36 2.07
CA ALA A 78 4.91 -8.47 2.91
C ALA A 78 4.12 -9.54 2.12
N GLY A 79 3.92 -9.35 0.80
CA GLY A 79 3.20 -10.26 -0.08
C GLY A 79 1.68 -10.24 0.11
N ALA A 80 0.99 -11.10 -0.65
CA ALA A 80 -0.45 -11.26 -0.54
C ALA A 80 -0.86 -11.61 0.91
N TYR A 81 -1.94 -10.97 1.38
CA TYR A 81 -2.44 -11.07 2.76
C TYR A 81 -1.45 -10.54 3.84
N GLY A 82 -0.30 -10.00 3.44
CA GLY A 82 0.69 -9.44 4.34
C GLY A 82 0.34 -8.03 4.81
N VAL A 83 1.02 -7.60 5.86
CA VAL A 83 0.99 -6.21 6.35
C VAL A 83 2.43 -5.77 6.57
N ASP A 84 2.83 -4.72 5.90
CA ASP A 84 4.14 -4.13 6.07
C ASP A 84 4.27 -3.48 7.46
N THR A 85 5.45 -3.56 8.03
CA THR A 85 5.78 -2.95 9.33
C THR A 85 7.12 -2.24 9.31
N ALA A 86 7.83 -2.33 8.18
CA ALA A 86 9.18 -1.82 8.02
C ALA A 86 9.25 -0.53 7.18
N LEU A 87 8.13 -0.06 6.68
CA LEU A 87 8.06 1.17 5.91
C LEU A 87 8.40 2.37 6.81
N TYR A 88 9.10 3.32 6.26
CA TYR A 88 9.29 4.60 6.91
C TYR A 88 8.18 5.54 6.42
N GLY A 89 7.43 6.09 7.35
CA GLY A 89 6.33 6.99 7.03
C GLY A 89 6.82 8.30 6.44
N GLY A 90 6.17 8.71 5.34
CA GLY A 90 6.30 10.01 4.73
C GLY A 90 7.72 10.42 4.32
N GLU A 91 8.00 11.70 4.38
CA GLU A 91 9.30 12.30 4.04
C GLU A 91 10.36 12.06 5.13
N ASN A 92 10.08 11.25 6.13
CA ASN A 92 10.79 11.25 7.40
C ASN A 92 11.29 9.88 7.79
N ASN A 93 12.58 9.79 7.93
CA ASN A 93 13.32 8.58 8.21
C ASN A 93 13.30 8.18 9.71
N GLY A 94 12.19 8.00 10.34
CA GLY A 94 12.21 7.64 11.76
C GLY A 94 10.94 6.96 12.22
N THR A 95 9.82 7.26 11.61
CA THR A 95 8.53 6.67 11.91
C THR A 95 8.34 5.38 11.13
N ARG A 96 7.91 4.33 11.81
CA ARG A 96 7.49 3.09 11.15
C ARG A 96 6.02 3.17 10.78
N SER A 97 5.69 2.62 9.62
CA SER A 97 4.33 2.59 9.09
C SER A 97 4.04 1.27 8.40
N SER A 98 2.76 0.94 8.27
CA SER A 98 2.27 -0.19 7.48
C SER A 98 1.92 0.21 6.05
N PHE A 99 1.75 1.50 5.78
CA PHE A 99 1.53 2.06 4.45
C PHE A 99 2.04 3.50 4.40
N THR A 100 2.37 3.97 3.21
CA THR A 100 2.77 5.34 2.92
C THR A 100 2.09 5.75 1.61
N TRP A 101 2.25 7.01 1.19
CA TRP A 101 1.73 7.46 -0.10
C TRP A 101 2.31 6.69 -1.32
N GLY A 102 3.49 6.10 -1.18
CA GLY A 102 4.15 5.30 -2.22
C GLY A 102 4.12 3.78 -1.95
N THR A 103 3.36 3.30 -0.95
CA THR A 103 3.24 1.87 -0.66
C THR A 103 1.92 1.60 0.04
N LEU A 104 0.96 1.04 -0.67
CA LEU A 104 -0.44 0.94 -0.26
C LEU A 104 -0.94 -0.50 -0.05
N ALA A 105 -0.09 -1.52 -0.27
CA ALA A 105 -0.51 -2.93 -0.22
C ALA A 105 -1.24 -3.31 1.07
N SER A 106 -0.75 -2.86 2.22
CA SER A 106 -1.37 -3.19 3.50
C SER A 106 -2.84 -2.76 3.60
N LEU A 107 -3.27 -1.71 2.87
CA LEU A 107 -4.66 -1.28 2.82
C LEU A 107 -5.56 -2.36 2.22
N GLY A 108 -5.09 -3.08 1.19
CA GLY A 108 -5.81 -4.22 0.62
C GLY A 108 -6.01 -5.33 1.65
N THR A 109 -4.98 -5.66 2.42
CA THR A 109 -5.07 -6.67 3.49
C THR A 109 -6.00 -6.22 4.62
N PHE A 110 -5.99 -4.94 5.00
CA PHE A 110 -6.93 -4.41 5.99
C PHE A 110 -8.37 -4.50 5.51
N SER A 111 -8.64 -4.16 4.25
CA SER A 111 -9.97 -4.30 3.65
C SER A 111 -10.46 -5.76 3.67
N LEU A 112 -9.60 -6.69 3.31
CA LEU A 112 -9.91 -8.13 3.42
C LEU A 112 -10.18 -8.54 4.86
N CYS A 113 -9.39 -8.07 5.83
CA CYS A 113 -9.55 -8.39 7.25
C CYS A 113 -10.90 -7.92 7.80
N VAL A 114 -11.29 -6.69 7.48
CA VAL A 114 -12.58 -6.11 7.90
C VAL A 114 -13.75 -6.89 7.33
N ASN A 115 -13.65 -7.38 6.11
CA ASN A 115 -14.70 -8.11 5.41
C ASN A 115 -14.57 -9.65 5.55
N ALA A 116 -13.56 -10.15 6.26
CA ALA A 116 -13.19 -11.56 6.29
C ALA A 116 -14.32 -12.50 6.68
N LYS A 117 -15.12 -12.12 7.67
CA LYS A 117 -16.26 -12.93 8.14
C LYS A 117 -17.33 -13.08 7.06
N ASP A 118 -17.74 -11.98 6.47
CA ASP A 118 -18.77 -11.99 5.40
C ASP A 118 -18.27 -12.73 4.17
N MET A 119 -17.03 -12.54 3.80
CA MET A 119 -16.41 -13.26 2.68
C MET A 119 -16.29 -14.76 2.95
N GLN A 120 -16.00 -15.18 4.17
CA GLN A 120 -15.98 -16.59 4.55
C GLN A 120 -17.38 -17.20 4.51
N GLU A 121 -18.39 -16.51 5.03
CA GLU A 121 -19.78 -16.95 4.98
C GLU A 121 -20.30 -17.11 3.54
N LYS A 122 -19.79 -16.30 2.61
CA LYS A 122 -20.07 -16.40 1.17
C LYS A 122 -19.20 -17.44 0.44
N GLY A 123 -18.27 -18.10 1.12
CA GLY A 123 -17.36 -19.07 0.51
C GLY A 123 -16.29 -18.46 -0.39
N LEU A 124 -16.04 -17.17 -0.28
CA LEU A 124 -15.01 -16.45 -1.04
C LEU A 124 -13.62 -16.63 -0.40
N LEU A 125 -13.53 -16.64 0.91
CA LEU A 125 -12.32 -16.95 1.66
C LEU A 125 -12.48 -18.25 2.45
N SER A 126 -11.46 -19.07 2.47
CA SER A 126 -11.36 -20.24 3.34
C SER A 126 -11.06 -19.83 4.79
N ALA A 127 -11.28 -20.73 5.73
CA ALA A 127 -10.94 -20.51 7.14
C ALA A 127 -9.44 -20.24 7.35
N ASP A 128 -8.59 -20.91 6.57
CA ASP A 128 -7.12 -20.74 6.64
C ASP A 128 -6.68 -19.37 6.12
N GLU A 129 -7.30 -18.87 5.03
CA GLU A 129 -7.03 -17.53 4.51
C GLU A 129 -7.47 -16.47 5.52
N VAL A 130 -8.66 -16.59 6.08
CA VAL A 130 -9.15 -15.68 7.13
C VAL A 130 -8.22 -15.68 8.34
N SER A 131 -7.79 -16.86 8.80
CA SER A 131 -6.83 -16.99 9.90
C SER A 131 -5.50 -16.32 9.59
N THR A 132 -5.01 -16.49 8.36
CA THR A 132 -3.76 -15.87 7.90
C THR A 132 -3.85 -14.36 7.89
N ILE A 133 -4.91 -13.81 7.29
CA ILE A 133 -5.15 -12.35 7.22
C ILE A 133 -5.21 -11.76 8.63
N GLN A 134 -6.04 -12.34 9.49
CA GLN A 134 -6.22 -11.85 10.86
C GLN A 134 -4.92 -11.94 11.69
N LYS A 135 -4.17 -13.02 11.51
CA LYS A 135 -2.86 -13.18 12.17
C LYS A 135 -1.89 -12.11 11.72
N ASN A 136 -1.78 -11.83 10.43
CA ASN A 136 -0.85 -10.84 9.90
C ASN A 136 -1.21 -9.43 10.37
N VAL A 137 -2.49 -9.06 10.34
CA VAL A 137 -2.96 -7.76 10.87
C VAL A 137 -2.66 -7.65 12.37
N LYS A 138 -2.93 -8.72 13.14
CA LYS A 138 -2.64 -8.73 14.57
C LYS A 138 -1.14 -8.60 14.86
N GLN A 139 -0.31 -9.32 14.13
CA GLN A 139 1.16 -9.24 14.31
C GLN A 139 1.70 -7.85 14.00
N ALA A 140 1.17 -7.18 12.97
CA ALA A 140 1.53 -5.81 12.69
C ALA A 140 1.09 -4.85 13.81
N ALA A 141 -0.13 -5.01 14.32
CA ALA A 141 -0.62 -4.21 15.44
C ALA A 141 0.23 -4.43 16.71
N ASP A 142 0.55 -5.69 17.04
CA ASP A 142 1.42 -6.00 18.17
C ASP A 142 2.81 -5.35 18.02
N TYR A 143 3.37 -5.37 16.80
CA TYR A 143 4.64 -4.72 16.51
C TYR A 143 4.61 -3.19 16.75
N PHE A 144 3.56 -2.49 16.28
CA PHE A 144 3.43 -1.05 16.52
C PHE A 144 3.19 -0.72 17.99
N ILE A 145 2.42 -1.53 18.72
CA ILE A 145 2.23 -1.40 20.16
C ILE A 145 3.57 -1.57 20.89
N ASP A 146 4.39 -2.52 20.46
CA ASP A 146 5.72 -2.71 21.05
C ASP A 146 6.66 -1.52 20.78
N LEU A 147 6.60 -0.94 19.58
CA LEU A 147 7.34 0.29 19.26
C LEU A 147 6.90 1.45 20.15
N GLU A 148 5.60 1.68 20.29
CA GLU A 148 5.05 2.72 21.17
C GLU A 148 5.51 2.53 22.62
N ASN A 149 5.40 1.32 23.14
CA ASN A 149 5.76 1.00 24.53
C ASN A 149 7.26 1.17 24.82
N ASN A 150 8.10 1.04 23.81
CA ASN A 150 9.56 1.19 23.92
C ASN A 150 10.05 2.56 23.44
N SER A 151 9.15 3.45 23.03
CA SER A 151 9.46 4.82 22.64
C SER A 151 9.32 5.77 23.82
N ASP A 152 10.25 6.70 23.98
CA ASP A 152 10.20 7.73 25.02
C ASP A 152 8.98 8.65 24.91
N PHE A 153 8.37 8.72 23.74
CA PHE A 153 7.22 9.58 23.44
C PHE A 153 5.91 8.81 23.24
N GLY A 154 5.93 7.48 23.34
CA GLY A 154 4.74 6.66 23.10
C GLY A 154 4.25 6.72 21.66
N ILE A 155 5.15 6.76 20.69
CA ILE A 155 4.87 6.75 19.24
C ILE A 155 5.72 5.69 18.56
N PRO A 156 5.32 5.17 17.38
CA PRO A 156 6.06 4.15 16.63
C PRO A 156 7.30 4.72 15.94
N TYR A 157 8.18 5.35 16.72
CA TYR A 157 9.41 5.99 16.28
C TYR A 157 10.63 5.15 16.64
N VAL A 158 11.52 4.90 15.68
CA VAL A 158 12.69 4.04 15.90
C VAL A 158 14.00 4.79 16.08
N GLY A 159 13.96 6.10 16.29
CA GLY A 159 15.15 6.91 16.52
C GLY A 159 16.12 6.83 15.34
N HIS A 160 15.91 7.66 14.39
CA HIS A 160 16.84 7.83 13.28
C HIS A 160 17.23 9.29 13.22
N ASP A 161 18.29 9.57 12.62
CA ASP A 161 18.87 10.87 12.38
C ASP A 161 18.11 12.12 12.83
N TYR A 162 18.86 13.02 13.39
CA TYR A 162 18.62 14.41 13.72
C TYR A 162 17.70 15.25 12.85
N ASN A 163 17.40 14.80 11.62
CA ASN A 163 16.65 15.53 10.61
C ASN A 163 15.33 14.87 10.26
N ALA A 164 14.91 13.90 11.05
CA ALA A 164 13.59 13.30 10.85
C ALA A 164 12.52 14.29 11.30
N ASP A 165 11.94 14.98 10.37
CA ASP A 165 10.70 15.69 10.60
C ASP A 165 9.58 14.67 10.84
N VAL A 166 8.92 14.73 11.96
CA VAL A 166 7.84 13.82 12.34
C VAL A 166 6.52 14.37 11.79
N TRP A 167 6.37 14.37 10.47
CA TRP A 167 5.15 14.89 9.84
C TRP A 167 4.04 13.85 9.72
N SER A 168 4.36 12.58 9.73
CA SER A 168 3.42 11.51 9.47
C SER A 168 3.39 10.45 10.57
N VAL A 169 3.19 10.87 11.78
CA VAL A 169 2.92 9.97 12.91
C VAL A 169 1.53 9.32 12.78
N ALA A 170 0.77 9.75 11.80
CA ALA A 170 -0.62 9.36 11.57
C ALA A 170 -0.82 8.40 10.40
N ASP A 171 0.25 7.98 9.73
CA ASP A 171 0.16 6.99 8.67
C ASP A 171 -0.30 5.62 9.20
#